data_17c430612acd02784d044eb981645b12
#
_entry.id   17c430612acd02784d044eb981645b12
#
_cell.length_a   1.000
_cell.length_b   1.000
_cell.length_c   1.000
_cell.angle_alpha   90.00
_cell.angle_beta   90.00
_cell.angle_gamma   90.00
#
_symmetry.space_group_name_H-M   'P 1'
#
loop_
_entity.id
_entity.type
_entity.pdbx_description
1 polymer ?
#
loop_
_entity_poly.entity_id
_entity_poly.type
_entity_poly.pdbx_seq_one_letter_code
_entity_poly.pdbx_strand_id
1 'polypeptide(L)'
;MELFDPHEPFHAPKRFRRKGDSTWEGGVLNWPDYVPVNETEEEIAEIRACYASQIRMLDEYVGRLLDIMDQEEMWDNTAIIMSTDHGFLLGEHGWWGKSRMPYYEEMSHIPLMICHPGYKNSAGRRSQALTQTIDLMPTILDIFGIKAGKHVTGQSLLSLMNADTASFEDRIVAFGLFAGPIGVTDGRYVMLHYPPDVLGEGLFEYTLMPQHMVRPFAPKELATAKLVKPFGFTDGIPLLRMDARRDAARPPNLGGSFMEQGFRLYDLKSDPEQRTPIRNQAVEARLYQGLRDYMETHEAPGEAYVWHGL
;
A
#
# COMPACT_ATOMS: atom_id res chain seq x y z
N MET A 1 -5.99 -16.68 8.10
CA MET A 1 -5.85 -16.11 9.45
C MET A 1 -5.59 -14.62 9.28
N GLU A 2 -6.31 -13.77 9.99
CA GLU A 2 -6.12 -12.33 10.02
C GLU A 2 -5.66 -11.94 11.42
N LEU A 3 -4.62 -11.12 11.50
CA LEU A 3 -4.08 -10.57 12.73
C LEU A 3 -4.24 -9.06 12.65
N PHE A 4 -4.87 -8.46 13.66
CA PHE A 4 -5.07 -7.02 13.69
C PHE A 4 -3.78 -6.26 14.02
N ASP A 5 -2.94 -6.84 14.87
CA ASP A 5 -1.63 -6.26 15.18
C ASP A 5 -0.68 -6.28 13.95
N PRO A 6 0.18 -5.29 13.81
CA PRO A 6 0.54 -4.23 14.75
C PRO A 6 -0.23 -2.91 14.58
N HIS A 7 -1.52 -2.95 14.28
CA HIS A 7 -2.37 -1.76 14.18
C HIS A 7 -2.41 -0.99 15.52
N GLU A 8 -2.54 0.32 15.47
CA GLU A 8 -2.76 1.14 16.66
C GLU A 8 -4.14 0.86 17.31
N PRO A 9 -4.28 0.98 18.64
CA PRO A 9 -3.27 1.42 19.62
C PRO A 9 -2.14 0.41 19.78
N PHE A 10 -0.91 0.90 19.86
CA PHE A 10 0.29 0.05 20.00
C PHE A 10 0.35 -0.55 21.40
N HIS A 11 -0.41 -1.60 21.62
CA HIS A 11 -0.55 -2.25 22.92
C HIS A 11 -0.12 -3.71 22.87
N ALA A 12 0.81 -4.08 23.74
CA ALA A 12 1.21 -5.46 23.97
C ALA A 12 1.40 -5.73 25.47
N PRO A 13 1.20 -6.97 25.92
CA PRO A 13 1.51 -7.38 27.28
C PRO A 13 2.95 -7.01 27.68
N LYS A 14 3.15 -6.64 28.97
CA LYS A 14 4.46 -6.16 29.51
C LYS A 14 5.63 -7.09 29.21
N ARG A 15 5.41 -8.40 29.08
CA ARG A 15 6.46 -9.38 28.78
C ARG A 15 7.14 -9.14 27.42
N PHE A 16 6.50 -8.44 26.50
CA PHE A 16 7.05 -8.08 25.19
C PHE A 16 7.85 -6.79 25.21
N ARG A 17 7.78 -6.03 26.32
CA ARG A 17 8.57 -4.84 26.52
C ARG A 17 9.98 -5.23 26.96
N ARG A 18 11.01 -4.76 26.29
CA ARG A 18 12.39 -4.98 26.69
C ARG A 18 12.87 -3.85 27.60
N LYS A 19 13.71 -4.19 28.58
CA LYS A 19 14.36 -3.19 29.42
C LYS A 19 15.28 -2.32 28.53
N GLY A 20 15.10 -1.01 28.60
CA GLY A 20 15.86 -0.04 27.82
C GLY A 20 15.23 0.35 26.48
N ASP A 21 14.03 -0.19 26.12
CA ASP A 21 13.30 0.25 24.92
C ASP A 21 12.95 1.75 25.02
N SER A 22 12.69 2.26 26.23
CA SER A 22 12.41 3.67 26.50
C SER A 22 12.67 3.99 27.96
N THR A 23 12.94 5.25 28.26
CA THR A 23 13.08 5.83 29.62
C THR A 23 11.86 6.60 30.05
N TRP A 24 10.80 6.62 29.26
CA TRP A 24 9.56 7.35 29.51
C TRP A 24 8.82 6.88 30.77
N GLU A 25 8.56 7.80 31.69
CA GLU A 25 7.82 7.56 32.93
C GLU A 25 6.45 8.27 32.98
N GLY A 26 6.05 8.88 31.85
CA GLY A 26 4.80 9.63 31.76
C GLY A 26 3.58 8.77 31.48
N GLY A 27 2.56 9.39 30.89
CA GLY A 27 1.31 8.74 30.51
C GLY A 27 1.45 7.75 29.34
N VAL A 28 0.35 7.10 28.97
CA VAL A 28 0.30 6.14 27.86
C VAL A 28 0.46 6.89 26.53
N LEU A 29 1.44 6.50 25.73
CA LEU A 29 1.75 7.03 24.42
C LEU A 29 1.78 5.89 23.38
N ASN A 30 0.64 5.29 23.12
CA ASN A 30 0.53 4.12 22.24
C ASN A 30 -0.40 4.33 21.04
N TRP A 31 -0.87 5.54 20.85
CA TRP A 31 -1.74 5.90 19.73
C TRP A 31 -1.43 7.33 19.27
N PRO A 32 -0.38 7.50 18.44
CA PRO A 32 -0.06 8.82 17.90
C PRO A 32 -1.18 9.29 16.96
N ASP A 33 -1.48 10.56 17.00
CA ASP A 33 -2.34 11.20 15.99
C ASP A 33 -1.65 11.18 14.61
N TYR A 34 -2.42 11.30 13.53
CA TYR A 34 -1.86 11.36 12.17
C TYR A 34 -1.50 12.82 11.82
N VAL A 35 -0.44 13.29 12.44
CA VAL A 35 0.00 14.71 12.41
C VAL A 35 1.52 14.79 12.28
N PRO A 36 2.09 15.99 12.01
CA PRO A 36 3.52 16.22 12.16
C PRO A 36 4.01 15.86 13.55
N VAL A 37 5.23 15.33 13.61
CA VAL A 37 5.89 15.02 14.89
C VAL A 37 6.10 16.31 15.69
N ASN A 38 5.54 16.37 16.88
CA ASN A 38 5.70 17.47 17.84
C ASN A 38 6.16 16.97 19.21
N GLU A 39 6.35 15.67 19.34
CA GLU A 39 6.76 14.99 20.56
C GLU A 39 8.26 15.20 20.83
N THR A 40 8.64 15.12 22.09
CA THR A 40 10.04 15.06 22.51
C THR A 40 10.70 13.75 22.07
N GLU A 41 12.02 13.71 22.03
CA GLU A 41 12.78 12.49 21.71
C GLU A 41 12.44 11.31 22.63
N GLU A 42 12.13 11.57 23.90
CA GLU A 42 11.72 10.55 24.87
C GLU A 42 10.33 9.99 24.55
N GLU A 43 9.39 10.85 24.18
CA GLU A 43 8.03 10.47 23.76
C GLU A 43 8.06 9.69 22.44
N ILE A 44 8.85 10.13 21.46
CA ILE A 44 9.07 9.41 20.20
C ILE A 44 9.62 8.01 20.48
N ALA A 45 10.63 7.91 21.35
CA ALA A 45 11.21 6.62 21.74
C ALA A 45 10.17 5.71 22.41
N GLU A 46 9.28 6.28 23.23
CA GLU A 46 8.19 5.53 23.87
C GLU A 46 7.20 4.97 22.84
N ILE A 47 6.71 5.79 21.93
CA ILE A 47 5.76 5.36 20.89
C ILE A 47 6.38 4.23 20.04
N ARG A 48 7.63 4.40 19.61
CA ARG A 48 8.38 3.37 18.86
C ARG A 48 8.57 2.09 19.67
N ALA A 49 8.82 2.20 20.96
CA ALA A 49 8.96 1.06 21.85
C ALA A 49 7.63 0.30 22.04
N CYS A 50 6.50 1.00 22.08
CA CYS A 50 5.17 0.41 22.10
C CYS A 50 4.94 -0.40 20.80
N TYR A 51 5.20 0.18 19.64
CA TYR A 51 5.12 -0.52 18.35
C TYR A 51 6.03 -1.75 18.29
N ALA A 52 7.29 -1.61 18.69
CA ALA A 52 8.24 -2.72 18.73
C ALA A 52 7.78 -3.87 19.64
N SER A 53 7.03 -3.56 20.70
CA SER A 53 6.44 -4.57 21.59
C SER A 53 5.33 -5.35 20.91
N GLN A 54 4.51 -4.71 20.07
CA GLN A 54 3.52 -5.41 19.25
C GLN A 54 4.18 -6.30 18.19
N ILE A 55 5.24 -5.84 17.53
CA ILE A 55 5.98 -6.66 16.57
C ILE A 55 6.55 -7.91 17.24
N ARG A 56 7.11 -7.81 18.46
CA ARG A 56 7.58 -8.98 19.21
C ARG A 56 6.45 -9.93 19.60
N MET A 57 5.28 -9.38 19.93
CA MET A 57 4.08 -10.18 20.19
C MET A 57 3.64 -10.91 18.93
N LEU A 58 3.56 -10.22 17.80
CA LEU A 58 3.22 -10.81 16.52
C LEU A 58 4.19 -11.92 16.13
N ASP A 59 5.50 -11.69 16.28
CA ASP A 59 6.56 -12.66 16.01
C ASP A 59 6.37 -13.95 16.84
N GLU A 60 6.07 -13.83 18.15
CA GLU A 60 5.78 -15.00 18.99
C GLU A 60 4.55 -15.78 18.50
N TYR A 61 3.45 -15.08 18.12
CA TYR A 61 2.24 -15.78 17.67
C TYR A 61 2.38 -16.37 16.27
N VAL A 62 3.12 -15.74 15.37
CA VAL A 62 3.51 -16.36 14.09
C VAL A 62 4.39 -17.58 14.34
N GLY A 63 5.36 -17.49 15.27
CA GLY A 63 6.18 -18.63 15.67
C GLY A 63 5.34 -19.83 16.13
N ARG A 64 4.31 -19.59 16.96
CA ARG A 64 3.37 -20.67 17.39
C ARG A 64 2.60 -21.29 16.22
N LEU A 65 2.26 -20.50 15.21
CA LEU A 65 1.64 -21.02 13.98
C LEU A 65 2.61 -21.95 13.25
N LEU A 66 3.87 -21.55 13.14
CA LEU A 66 4.92 -22.36 12.51
C LEU A 66 5.19 -23.66 13.32
N ASP A 67 5.18 -23.58 14.65
CA ASP A 67 5.27 -24.77 15.53
C ASP A 67 4.13 -25.79 15.28
N ILE A 68 2.91 -25.30 15.02
CA ILE A 68 1.77 -26.16 14.64
C ILE A 68 2.05 -26.82 13.27
N MET A 69 2.58 -26.06 12.31
CA MET A 69 2.94 -26.60 11.00
C MET A 69 3.97 -27.72 11.11
N ASP A 70 4.95 -27.57 12.01
CA ASP A 70 5.95 -28.60 12.31
C ASP A 70 5.32 -29.83 12.98
N GLN A 71 4.50 -29.62 14.02
CA GLN A 71 3.86 -30.71 14.80
C GLN A 71 2.88 -31.54 13.99
N GLU A 72 2.15 -30.90 13.08
CA GLU A 72 1.14 -31.55 12.25
C GLU A 72 1.68 -31.95 10.85
N GLU A 73 2.99 -31.83 10.64
CA GLU A 73 3.68 -32.19 9.38
C GLU A 73 3.07 -31.53 8.13
N MET A 74 2.65 -30.26 8.25
CA MET A 74 1.86 -29.57 7.20
C MET A 74 2.70 -29.02 6.05
N TRP A 75 4.01 -29.00 6.13
CA TRP A 75 4.89 -28.39 5.11
C TRP A 75 4.84 -29.04 3.73
N ASP A 76 4.30 -30.24 3.61
CA ASP A 76 4.19 -30.97 2.36
C ASP A 76 2.90 -30.67 1.58
N ASN A 77 1.91 -30.04 2.24
CA ASN A 77 0.58 -29.84 1.67
C ASN A 77 0.00 -28.44 1.92
N THR A 78 0.73 -27.56 2.62
CA THR A 78 0.23 -26.24 3.02
C THR A 78 1.18 -25.15 2.55
N ALA A 79 0.66 -24.15 1.88
CA ALA A 79 1.37 -22.92 1.55
C ALA A 79 1.07 -21.83 2.59
N ILE A 80 2.07 -21.03 2.92
CA ILE A 80 1.93 -19.82 3.76
C ILE A 80 2.25 -18.60 2.91
N ILE A 81 1.35 -17.62 2.94
CA ILE A 81 1.60 -16.26 2.43
C ILE A 81 1.41 -15.30 3.61
N MET A 82 2.43 -14.53 3.93
CA MET A 82 2.37 -13.50 4.97
C MET A 82 2.64 -12.14 4.33
N SER A 83 1.74 -11.20 4.57
CA SER A 83 1.81 -9.83 4.07
C SER A 83 0.97 -8.91 4.97
N THR A 84 0.98 -7.61 4.68
CA THR A 84 0.11 -6.60 5.26
C THR A 84 -0.49 -5.74 4.16
N ASP A 85 -1.41 -4.85 4.49
CA ASP A 85 -2.08 -3.94 3.56
C ASP A 85 -1.26 -2.65 3.29
N HIS A 86 -0.60 -2.10 4.31
CA HIS A 86 0.25 -0.91 4.23
C HIS A 86 1.20 -0.83 5.42
N GLY A 87 2.17 0.08 5.36
CA GLY A 87 3.04 0.41 6.47
C GLY A 87 2.50 1.53 7.35
N PHE A 88 3.40 2.11 8.16
CA PHE A 88 3.07 3.18 9.10
C PHE A 88 4.31 4.05 9.34
N LEU A 89 4.17 5.38 9.29
CA LEU A 89 5.24 6.32 9.66
C LEU A 89 5.33 6.41 11.18
N LEU A 90 6.49 6.07 11.72
CA LEU A 90 6.81 6.12 13.14
C LEU A 90 7.73 7.32 13.47
N GLY A 91 7.45 8.46 12.86
CA GLY A 91 8.22 9.69 12.96
C GLY A 91 9.19 9.92 11.81
N GLU A 92 9.28 8.99 10.85
CA GLU A 92 10.01 9.22 9.60
C GLU A 92 9.39 10.39 8.83
N HIS A 93 10.19 11.12 8.10
CA HIS A 93 9.76 12.32 7.36
C HIS A 93 9.06 13.38 8.22
N GLY A 94 9.25 13.32 9.55
CA GLY A 94 8.64 14.24 10.53
C GLY A 94 7.13 14.04 10.71
N TRP A 95 6.61 12.81 10.47
CA TRP A 95 5.19 12.51 10.60
C TRP A 95 4.90 11.19 11.30
N TRP A 96 3.71 11.14 11.92
CA TRP A 96 3.07 9.92 12.38
C TRP A 96 1.92 9.52 11.44
N GLY A 97 1.67 8.21 11.34
CA GLY A 97 0.46 7.69 10.75
C GLY A 97 0.60 7.05 9.39
N LYS A 98 -0.54 6.68 8.80
CA LYS A 98 -0.65 5.88 7.58
C LYS A 98 -1.50 6.51 6.48
N SER A 99 -2.35 7.46 6.80
CA SER A 99 -3.27 8.07 5.83
C SER A 99 -2.72 9.37 5.23
N ARG A 100 -1.40 9.51 5.19
CA ARG A 100 -0.74 10.69 4.66
C ARG A 100 -0.01 10.40 3.37
N MET A 101 -0.16 11.32 2.41
CA MET A 101 0.66 11.36 1.19
C MET A 101 1.87 12.28 1.39
N PRO A 102 2.98 12.05 0.71
CA PRO A 102 3.20 10.95 -0.22
C PRO A 102 3.42 9.62 0.50
N TYR A 103 3.15 8.51 -0.16
CA TYR A 103 3.43 7.18 0.37
C TYR A 103 4.90 6.83 0.09
N TYR A 104 5.73 7.06 1.10
CA TYR A 104 7.13 6.69 1.11
C TYR A 104 7.31 5.16 1.24
N GLU A 105 8.55 4.69 1.13
CA GLU A 105 8.86 3.25 1.24
C GLU A 105 8.34 2.63 2.53
N GLU A 106 8.36 3.36 3.65
CA GLU A 106 7.81 2.90 4.93
C GLU A 106 6.31 2.57 4.86
N MET A 107 5.62 3.15 3.89
CA MET A 107 4.17 2.96 3.69
C MET A 107 3.85 1.95 2.60
N SER A 108 4.60 1.98 1.49
CA SER A 108 4.27 1.25 0.25
C SER A 108 5.09 -0.03 0.05
N HIS A 109 6.29 -0.11 0.62
CA HIS A 109 7.15 -1.29 0.54
C HIS A 109 6.84 -2.28 1.66
N ILE A 110 5.67 -2.90 1.57
CA ILE A 110 5.16 -3.84 2.56
C ILE A 110 5.88 -5.20 2.49
N PRO A 111 6.01 -5.92 3.62
CA PRO A 111 6.59 -7.25 3.63
C PRO A 111 5.72 -8.25 2.87
N LEU A 112 6.38 -9.16 2.15
CA LEU A 112 5.75 -10.30 1.51
C LEU A 112 6.66 -11.53 1.68
N MET A 113 6.14 -12.56 2.32
CA MET A 113 6.83 -13.85 2.48
C MET A 113 5.92 -14.96 1.98
N ILE A 114 6.48 -15.86 1.14
CA ILE A 114 5.75 -16.99 0.58
C ILE A 114 6.55 -18.25 0.84
N CYS A 115 5.92 -19.24 1.45
CA CYS A 115 6.40 -20.61 1.55
C CYS A 115 5.41 -21.53 0.83
N HIS A 116 5.89 -22.38 -0.08
CA HIS A 116 5.03 -23.28 -0.85
C HIS A 116 5.70 -24.65 -0.97
N PRO A 117 4.96 -25.77 -0.75
CA PRO A 117 5.52 -27.12 -0.77
C PRO A 117 6.27 -27.48 -2.05
N GLY A 118 5.77 -27.03 -3.20
CA GLY A 118 6.38 -27.29 -4.52
C GLY A 118 7.71 -26.54 -4.77
N TYR A 119 8.11 -25.61 -3.90
CA TYR A 119 9.28 -24.74 -4.10
C TYR A 119 10.29 -24.80 -2.94
N LYS A 120 10.40 -25.96 -2.27
CA LYS A 120 11.29 -26.16 -1.12
C LYS A 120 12.77 -25.81 -1.42
N ASN A 121 13.21 -26.00 -2.65
CA ASN A 121 14.57 -25.67 -3.09
C ASN A 121 14.86 -24.16 -3.11
N SER A 122 13.83 -23.34 -3.03
CA SER A 122 13.93 -21.88 -2.97
C SER A 122 13.82 -21.33 -1.55
N ALA A 123 13.81 -22.18 -0.52
CA ALA A 123 13.69 -21.77 0.86
C ALA A 123 14.86 -20.82 1.27
N GLY A 124 14.51 -19.78 2.05
CA GLY A 124 15.48 -18.76 2.50
C GLY A 124 15.92 -17.75 1.45
N ARG A 125 15.41 -17.83 0.22
CA ARG A 125 15.73 -16.91 -0.86
C ARG A 125 15.05 -15.54 -0.63
N ARG A 126 15.74 -14.48 -1.05
CA ARG A 126 15.17 -13.12 -1.17
C ARG A 126 15.07 -12.73 -2.64
N SER A 127 13.91 -12.29 -3.07
CA SER A 127 13.67 -11.76 -4.42
C SER A 127 13.65 -10.23 -4.39
N GLN A 128 14.18 -9.61 -5.46
CA GLN A 128 14.09 -8.17 -5.70
C GLN A 128 13.01 -7.84 -6.74
N ALA A 129 12.21 -8.82 -7.14
CA ALA A 129 11.14 -8.61 -8.10
C ALA A 129 10.09 -7.66 -7.55
N LEU A 130 9.71 -6.68 -8.34
CA LEU A 130 8.66 -5.73 -8.00
C LEU A 130 7.29 -6.42 -8.02
N THR A 131 6.60 -6.43 -6.89
CA THR A 131 5.29 -7.08 -6.71
C THR A 131 4.26 -6.10 -6.21
N GLN A 132 2.98 -6.45 -6.32
CA GLN A 132 1.85 -5.66 -5.81
C GLN A 132 0.86 -6.56 -5.09
N THR A 133 0.02 -6.00 -4.23
CA THR A 133 -1.05 -6.74 -3.54
C THR A 133 -2.05 -7.39 -4.48
N ILE A 134 -2.27 -6.82 -5.67
CA ILE A 134 -3.13 -7.41 -6.72
C ILE A 134 -2.60 -8.77 -7.23
N ASP A 135 -1.33 -9.09 -7.01
CA ASP A 135 -0.70 -10.34 -7.40
C ASP A 135 -1.06 -11.49 -6.45
N LEU A 136 -1.54 -11.19 -5.24
CA LEU A 136 -1.88 -12.21 -4.26
C LEU A 136 -3.06 -13.07 -4.70
N MET A 137 -4.09 -12.45 -5.27
CA MET A 137 -5.28 -13.19 -5.72
C MET A 137 -4.94 -14.21 -6.82
N PRO A 138 -4.31 -13.85 -7.95
CA PRO A 138 -3.93 -14.83 -8.96
C PRO A 138 -2.91 -15.86 -8.44
N THR A 139 -2.05 -15.50 -7.49
CA THR A 139 -1.14 -16.44 -6.83
C THR A 139 -1.89 -17.50 -6.03
N ILE A 140 -2.88 -17.09 -5.24
CA ILE A 140 -3.71 -18.02 -4.48
C ILE A 140 -4.50 -18.94 -5.41
N LEU A 141 -5.11 -18.40 -6.46
CA LEU A 141 -5.82 -19.22 -7.45
C LEU A 141 -4.87 -20.24 -8.11
N ASP A 142 -3.66 -19.84 -8.44
CA ASP A 142 -2.66 -20.70 -9.09
C ASP A 142 -2.18 -21.82 -8.15
N ILE A 143 -2.03 -21.55 -6.84
CA ILE A 143 -1.76 -22.56 -5.81
C ILE A 143 -2.82 -23.68 -5.84
N PHE A 144 -4.07 -23.32 -6.06
CA PHE A 144 -5.18 -24.28 -6.17
C PHE A 144 -5.42 -24.81 -7.59
N GLY A 145 -4.57 -24.48 -8.56
CA GLY A 145 -4.74 -24.87 -9.96
C GLY A 145 -5.96 -24.25 -10.63
N ILE A 146 -6.44 -23.12 -10.13
CA ILE A 146 -7.61 -22.40 -10.64
C ILE A 146 -7.13 -21.27 -11.55
N LYS A 147 -7.62 -21.22 -12.77
CA LYS A 147 -7.33 -20.14 -13.71
C LYS A 147 -7.95 -18.83 -13.23
N ALA A 148 -7.16 -17.77 -13.16
CA ALA A 148 -7.65 -16.44 -12.87
C ALA A 148 -8.67 -15.95 -13.91
N GLY A 149 -9.66 -15.18 -13.46
CA GLY A 149 -10.67 -14.59 -14.33
C GLY A 149 -10.07 -13.54 -15.29
N LYS A 150 -10.78 -13.23 -16.36
CA LYS A 150 -10.32 -12.32 -17.43
C LYS A 150 -10.02 -10.88 -16.98
N HIS A 151 -10.57 -10.46 -15.86
CA HIS A 151 -10.40 -9.10 -15.32
C HIS A 151 -9.36 -9.02 -14.20
N VAL A 152 -8.66 -10.12 -13.92
CA VAL A 152 -7.56 -10.14 -12.98
C VAL A 152 -6.31 -9.60 -13.69
N THR A 153 -5.82 -8.46 -13.25
CA THR A 153 -4.65 -7.76 -13.80
C THR A 153 -3.35 -8.08 -13.07
N GLY A 154 -3.42 -8.64 -11.86
CA GLY A 154 -2.26 -9.15 -11.14
C GLY A 154 -1.65 -10.39 -11.80
N GLN A 155 -0.43 -10.72 -11.42
CA GLN A 155 0.35 -11.85 -11.94
C GLN A 155 0.66 -12.84 -10.82
N SER A 156 0.61 -14.14 -11.12
CA SER A 156 0.99 -15.16 -10.14
C SER A 156 2.46 -15.03 -9.75
N LEU A 157 2.73 -14.98 -8.45
CA LEU A 157 4.06 -14.92 -7.89
C LEU A 157 4.77 -16.28 -7.86
N LEU A 158 4.07 -17.38 -8.18
CA LEU A 158 4.69 -18.70 -8.21
C LEU A 158 5.81 -18.79 -9.28
N SER A 159 5.70 -18.06 -10.38
CA SER A 159 6.77 -17.94 -11.37
C SER A 159 8.06 -17.35 -10.78
N LEU A 160 7.96 -16.47 -9.80
CA LEU A 160 9.11 -15.86 -9.10
C LEU A 160 9.77 -16.81 -8.09
N MET A 161 9.13 -17.89 -7.72
CA MET A 161 9.67 -18.86 -6.77
C MET A 161 10.65 -19.84 -7.43
N ASN A 162 10.68 -19.96 -8.76
CA ASN A 162 11.67 -20.73 -9.49
C ASN A 162 13.02 -20.01 -9.53
N ALA A 163 14.10 -20.72 -9.23
CA ALA A 163 15.33 -20.20 -8.62
C ALA A 163 16.12 -19.17 -9.44
N ASP A 164 16.16 -19.16 -10.74
CA ASP A 164 17.31 -18.56 -11.43
C ASP A 164 17.02 -17.34 -12.34
N THR A 165 15.78 -17.01 -12.64
CA THR A 165 15.51 -15.94 -13.63
C THR A 165 14.27 -15.08 -13.36
N ALA A 166 13.70 -15.18 -12.18
CA ALA A 166 12.38 -14.63 -11.94
C ALA A 166 12.42 -13.14 -11.63
N SER A 167 12.35 -12.32 -12.62
CA SER A 167 11.90 -10.95 -12.54
C SER A 167 10.67 -10.76 -13.44
N PHE A 168 9.75 -9.91 -13.04
CA PHE A 168 8.85 -9.29 -13.99
C PHE A 168 9.67 -8.22 -14.70
N GLU A 169 10.23 -8.53 -15.86
CA GLU A 169 11.06 -7.59 -16.62
C GLU A 169 10.28 -6.30 -16.89
N ASP A 170 10.92 -5.17 -16.70
CA ASP A 170 10.42 -3.81 -16.97
C ASP A 170 9.07 -3.47 -16.30
N ARG A 171 8.71 -4.16 -15.21
CA ARG A 171 7.47 -3.86 -14.50
C ARG A 171 7.52 -2.47 -13.87
N ILE A 172 6.50 -1.68 -14.14
CA ILE A 172 6.20 -0.43 -13.44
C ILE A 172 4.91 -0.62 -12.67
N VAL A 173 4.90 -0.17 -11.43
CA VAL A 173 3.72 -0.22 -10.57
C VAL A 173 3.35 1.17 -10.08
N ALA A 174 2.05 1.38 -9.83
CA ALA A 174 1.53 2.62 -9.29
C ALA A 174 0.77 2.35 -7.97
N PHE A 175 0.83 3.32 -7.08
CA PHE A 175 0.14 3.30 -5.80
C PHE A 175 -0.23 4.72 -5.38
N GLY A 176 -1.23 4.88 -4.55
CA GLY A 176 -1.66 6.22 -4.15
C GLY A 176 -3.05 6.26 -3.55
N LEU A 177 -3.60 7.46 -3.52
CA LEU A 177 -4.93 7.75 -3.01
C LEU A 177 -5.78 8.37 -4.12
N PHE A 178 -7.06 8.01 -4.19
CA PHE A 178 -8.00 8.63 -5.12
C PHE A 178 -7.95 10.17 -5.04
N ALA A 179 -7.87 10.81 -6.20
CA ALA A 179 -7.71 12.27 -6.36
C ALA A 179 -6.40 12.86 -5.82
N GLY A 180 -5.56 12.06 -5.19
CA GLY A 180 -4.28 12.48 -4.61
C GLY A 180 -3.08 12.23 -5.50
N PRO A 181 -1.88 12.43 -4.97
CA PRO A 181 -0.64 12.06 -5.64
C PRO A 181 -0.57 10.56 -5.95
N ILE A 182 0.12 10.23 -7.03
CA ILE A 182 0.43 8.87 -7.43
C ILE A 182 1.93 8.63 -7.26
N GLY A 183 2.28 7.56 -6.54
CA GLY A 183 3.61 6.98 -6.53
C GLY A 183 3.76 6.03 -7.72
N VAL A 184 4.87 6.13 -8.43
CA VAL A 184 5.20 5.26 -9.57
C VAL A 184 6.63 4.76 -9.40
N THR A 185 6.83 3.45 -9.48
CA THR A 185 8.16 2.85 -9.29
C THR A 185 8.46 1.75 -10.29
N ASP A 186 9.74 1.60 -10.61
CA ASP A 186 10.34 0.46 -11.30
C ASP A 186 11.17 -0.43 -10.35
N GLY A 187 11.05 -0.20 -9.03
CA GLY A 187 11.82 -0.90 -8.00
C GLY A 187 13.14 -0.22 -7.64
N ARG A 188 13.71 0.63 -8.51
CA ARG A 188 14.88 1.46 -8.20
C ARG A 188 14.52 2.93 -8.02
N TYR A 189 13.72 3.47 -8.91
CA TYR A 189 13.32 4.87 -8.85
C TYR A 189 11.86 4.94 -8.38
N VAL A 190 11.58 5.88 -7.48
CA VAL A 190 10.22 6.23 -7.06
C VAL A 190 9.92 7.66 -7.46
N MET A 191 8.91 7.83 -8.29
CA MET A 191 8.38 9.13 -8.70
C MET A 191 7.08 9.39 -7.94
N LEU A 192 7.02 10.49 -7.21
CA LEU A 192 5.79 10.98 -6.57
C LEU A 192 5.22 12.09 -7.44
N HIS A 193 4.20 11.75 -8.19
CA HIS A 193 3.53 12.66 -9.14
C HIS A 193 2.31 13.28 -8.50
N TYR A 194 2.26 14.60 -8.44
CA TYR A 194 1.14 15.36 -7.88
C TYR A 194 0.26 15.88 -9.01
N PRO A 195 -1.09 15.81 -8.89
CA PRO A 195 -1.96 16.51 -9.82
C PRO A 195 -1.71 18.02 -9.72
N PRO A 196 -1.89 18.77 -10.82
CA PRO A 196 -1.69 20.23 -10.82
C PRO A 196 -2.55 20.98 -9.81
N ASP A 197 -3.76 20.48 -9.56
CA ASP A 197 -4.69 21.02 -8.56
C ASP A 197 -5.44 19.88 -7.87
N VAL A 198 -5.01 19.50 -6.67
CA VAL A 198 -5.63 18.45 -5.86
C VAL A 198 -6.99 18.85 -5.27
N LEU A 199 -7.39 20.12 -5.37
CA LEU A 199 -8.69 20.62 -4.94
C LEU A 199 -9.57 21.03 -6.13
N GLY A 200 -9.12 20.73 -7.35
CA GLY A 200 -9.84 21.00 -8.58
C GLY A 200 -11.20 20.31 -8.67
N GLU A 201 -11.85 20.55 -9.78
CA GLU A 201 -13.10 19.90 -10.16
C GLU A 201 -12.88 19.03 -11.40
N GLY A 202 -13.82 18.12 -11.66
CA GLY A 202 -13.81 17.33 -12.89
C GLY A 202 -13.43 15.87 -12.71
N LEU A 203 -13.20 15.40 -11.48
CA LEU A 203 -13.18 13.99 -11.18
C LEU A 203 -14.56 13.45 -10.85
N PHE A 204 -14.73 12.16 -11.08
CA PHE A 204 -15.95 11.43 -10.77
C PHE A 204 -15.65 10.17 -9.96
N GLU A 205 -16.60 9.79 -9.14
CA GLU A 205 -16.64 8.49 -8.50
C GLU A 205 -17.55 7.55 -9.31
N TYR A 206 -17.11 6.30 -9.48
CA TYR A 206 -17.83 5.27 -10.22
C TYR A 206 -18.13 4.11 -9.29
N THR A 207 -19.36 3.59 -9.30
CA THR A 207 -19.74 2.49 -8.43
C THR A 207 -20.84 1.63 -9.03
N LEU A 208 -20.82 0.34 -8.69
CA LEU A 208 -21.93 -0.60 -8.87
C LEU A 208 -22.78 -0.70 -7.59
N MET A 209 -22.35 -0.11 -6.49
CA MET A 209 -23.06 -0.17 -5.21
C MET A 209 -24.18 0.88 -5.15
N PRO A 210 -25.30 0.57 -4.50
CA PRO A 210 -26.41 1.51 -4.35
C PRO A 210 -26.18 2.55 -3.24
N GLN A 211 -25.04 2.46 -2.54
CA GLN A 211 -24.67 3.34 -1.43
C GLN A 211 -23.15 3.25 -1.17
N HIS A 212 -22.61 4.10 -0.30
CA HIS A 212 -21.28 3.89 0.26
C HIS A 212 -21.23 2.61 1.13
N MET A 213 -20.05 2.10 1.40
CA MET A 213 -19.90 0.87 2.20
C MET A 213 -20.56 0.94 3.57
N VAL A 214 -20.55 2.11 4.21
CA VAL A 214 -21.01 2.29 5.60
C VAL A 214 -22.17 3.28 5.77
N ARG A 215 -22.59 3.95 4.69
CA ARG A 215 -23.66 4.94 4.75
C ARG A 215 -24.36 5.11 3.40
N PRO A 216 -25.63 5.56 3.38
CA PRO A 216 -26.30 5.98 2.14
C PRO A 216 -25.57 7.16 1.47
N PHE A 217 -25.77 7.33 0.18
CA PHE A 217 -25.37 8.55 -0.52
C PHE A 217 -26.11 9.76 0.04
N ALA A 218 -25.41 10.88 0.20
CA ALA A 218 -26.04 12.13 0.57
C ALA A 218 -26.86 12.69 -0.61
N PRO A 219 -27.92 13.48 -0.36
CA PRO A 219 -28.72 14.08 -1.42
C PRO A 219 -27.92 14.89 -2.43
N LYS A 220 -26.83 15.55 -2.00
CA LYS A 220 -25.91 16.29 -2.89
C LYS A 220 -25.14 15.38 -3.84
N GLU A 221 -24.72 14.21 -3.36
CA GLU A 221 -24.03 13.20 -4.18
C GLU A 221 -24.99 12.65 -5.24
N LEU A 222 -26.20 12.27 -4.83
CA LEU A 222 -27.22 11.77 -5.74
C LEU A 222 -27.71 12.82 -6.76
N ALA A 223 -27.63 14.11 -6.44
CA ALA A 223 -28.04 15.17 -7.36
C ALA A 223 -27.19 15.23 -8.64
N THR A 224 -25.95 14.72 -8.58
CA THR A 224 -25.04 14.64 -9.74
C THR A 224 -24.98 13.25 -10.36
N ALA A 225 -25.67 12.27 -9.75
CA ALA A 225 -25.60 10.87 -10.14
C ALA A 225 -26.19 10.63 -11.53
N LYS A 226 -25.46 9.87 -12.36
CA LYS A 226 -25.87 9.46 -13.71
C LYS A 226 -25.45 8.03 -13.95
N LEU A 227 -26.31 7.26 -14.64
CA LEU A 227 -25.87 6.00 -15.22
C LEU A 227 -25.01 6.29 -16.45
N VAL A 228 -23.83 5.65 -16.48
CA VAL A 228 -22.87 5.78 -17.57
C VAL A 228 -22.56 4.41 -18.17
N LYS A 229 -21.89 4.41 -19.32
CA LYS A 229 -21.49 3.21 -20.00
C LYS A 229 -20.59 2.35 -19.10
N PRO A 230 -20.70 1.01 -19.22
CA PRO A 230 -19.83 0.10 -18.47
C PRO A 230 -18.37 0.28 -18.87
N PHE A 231 -17.47 -0.03 -17.94
CA PHE A 231 -16.07 -0.36 -18.24
C PHE A 231 -15.99 -1.82 -18.72
N GLY A 232 -14.88 -2.22 -19.33
CA GLY A 232 -14.66 -3.58 -19.78
C GLY A 232 -14.79 -4.61 -18.65
N PHE A 233 -14.25 -4.26 -17.46
CA PHE A 233 -14.29 -5.12 -16.27
C PHE A 233 -15.67 -5.20 -15.58
N THR A 234 -16.66 -4.43 -15.99
CA THR A 234 -18.01 -4.51 -15.42
C THR A 234 -18.96 -5.41 -16.21
N ASP A 235 -18.46 -6.11 -17.23
CA ASP A 235 -19.22 -7.08 -18.03
C ASP A 235 -20.54 -6.55 -18.61
N GLY A 236 -20.53 -5.31 -19.07
CA GLY A 236 -21.69 -4.66 -19.68
C GLY A 236 -22.68 -4.06 -18.68
N ILE A 237 -22.39 -4.12 -17.38
CA ILE A 237 -23.24 -3.50 -16.35
C ILE A 237 -22.94 -2.01 -16.29
N PRO A 238 -23.95 -1.11 -16.51
CA PRO A 238 -23.76 0.33 -16.36
C PRO A 238 -23.39 0.71 -14.94
N LEU A 239 -22.57 1.75 -14.80
CA LEU A 239 -22.13 2.28 -13.52
C LEU A 239 -22.91 3.53 -13.14
N LEU A 240 -23.09 3.72 -11.85
CA LEU A 240 -23.47 5.01 -11.30
C LEU A 240 -22.21 5.87 -11.22
N ARG A 241 -22.23 7.03 -11.90
CA ARG A 241 -21.17 8.04 -11.82
C ARG A 241 -21.69 9.26 -11.07
N MET A 242 -20.90 9.77 -10.14
CA MET A 242 -21.20 10.99 -9.36
C MET A 242 -19.99 11.91 -9.38
N ASP A 243 -20.21 13.20 -9.20
CA ASP A 243 -19.10 14.14 -9.02
C ASP A 243 -18.32 13.78 -7.76
N ALA A 244 -17.00 13.68 -7.87
CA ALA A 244 -16.15 13.46 -6.72
C ALA A 244 -16.16 14.69 -5.81
N ARG A 245 -15.97 14.46 -4.52
CA ARG A 245 -15.82 15.56 -3.57
C ARG A 245 -14.54 16.34 -3.86
N ARG A 246 -14.60 17.66 -3.79
CA ARG A 246 -13.45 18.56 -3.98
C ARG A 246 -12.27 18.26 -3.02
N ASP A 247 -12.58 17.68 -1.87
CA ASP A 247 -11.60 17.32 -0.84
C ASP A 247 -11.38 15.80 -0.76
N ALA A 248 -11.69 15.06 -1.82
CA ALA A 248 -11.61 13.60 -1.86
C ALA A 248 -10.19 13.09 -1.56
N ALA A 249 -9.16 13.85 -1.98
CA ALA A 249 -7.76 13.57 -1.67
C ALA A 249 -7.35 13.95 -0.24
N ARG A 250 -8.24 14.58 0.54
CA ARG A 250 -8.01 15.00 1.91
C ARG A 250 -8.72 14.06 2.87
N PRO A 251 -8.07 13.05 3.44
CA PRO A 251 -8.68 12.31 4.55
C PRO A 251 -9.07 13.28 5.67
N PRO A 252 -10.22 13.02 6.32
CA PRO A 252 -10.66 13.80 7.47
C PRO A 252 -9.61 13.81 8.53
N ASN A 253 -9.02 14.56 9.13
CA ASN A 253 -7.96 14.55 10.16
C ASN A 253 -6.52 14.76 9.64
N LEU A 254 -6.28 14.90 8.37
CA LEU A 254 -4.97 15.31 7.91
C LEU A 254 -4.87 16.84 7.95
N GLY A 255 -4.44 17.35 9.08
CA GLY A 255 -3.96 18.71 9.20
C GLY A 255 -2.69 18.87 8.36
N GLY A 256 -2.63 19.88 7.53
CA GLY A 256 -1.49 20.14 6.68
C GLY A 256 -1.62 19.50 5.30
N SER A 257 -1.23 20.21 4.31
CA SER A 257 -1.43 19.86 2.95
C SER A 257 -0.23 19.10 2.41
N PHE A 258 -0.44 17.87 1.97
CA PHE A 258 0.47 17.24 1.02
C PHE A 258 0.60 18.06 -0.28
N MET A 259 -0.17 19.11 -0.46
CA MET A 259 -0.08 20.08 -1.57
C MET A 259 1.25 20.84 -1.62
N GLU A 260 1.94 20.96 -0.49
CA GLU A 260 3.24 21.62 -0.40
C GLU A 260 4.41 20.76 -0.91
N GLN A 261 4.17 19.48 -1.16
CA GLN A 261 5.25 18.56 -1.49
C GLN A 261 5.71 18.66 -2.95
N GLY A 262 4.79 18.78 -3.90
CA GLY A 262 5.10 18.83 -5.33
C GLY A 262 5.74 17.55 -5.88
N PHE A 263 6.13 17.59 -7.15
CA PHE A 263 6.81 16.48 -7.83
C PHE A 263 8.13 16.11 -7.15
N ARG A 264 8.37 14.82 -6.95
CA ARG A 264 9.64 14.29 -6.41
C ARG A 264 10.03 13.00 -7.13
N LEU A 265 11.32 12.82 -7.33
CA LEU A 265 11.93 11.60 -7.82
C LEU A 265 13.05 11.19 -6.88
N TYR A 266 13.11 9.92 -6.51
CA TYR A 266 14.15 9.36 -5.65
C TYR A 266 14.83 8.18 -6.34
N ASP A 267 16.14 8.00 -6.14
CA ASP A 267 16.88 6.77 -6.48
C ASP A 267 17.10 5.97 -5.21
N LEU A 268 16.27 4.95 -4.97
CA LEU A 268 16.31 4.13 -3.76
C LEU A 268 17.65 3.41 -3.55
N LYS A 269 18.44 3.23 -4.59
CA LYS A 269 19.78 2.64 -4.46
C LYS A 269 20.73 3.55 -3.71
N SER A 270 20.66 4.86 -3.91
CA SER A 270 21.50 5.85 -3.25
C SER A 270 20.85 6.56 -2.07
N ASP A 271 19.52 6.59 -2.06
CA ASP A 271 18.70 7.26 -1.06
C ASP A 271 17.47 6.40 -0.70
N PRO A 272 17.68 5.27 0.01
CA PRO A 272 16.58 4.38 0.39
C PRO A 272 15.58 5.03 1.35
N GLU A 273 15.98 6.06 2.07
CA GLU A 273 15.13 6.80 3.01
C GLU A 273 14.39 7.98 2.34
N GLN A 274 14.52 8.15 1.03
CA GLN A 274 13.83 9.19 0.24
C GLN A 274 13.94 10.59 0.83
N ARG A 275 15.14 10.99 1.25
CA ARG A 275 15.43 12.30 1.86
C ARG A 275 15.83 13.37 0.85
N THR A 276 16.45 12.97 -0.26
CA THR A 276 17.06 13.89 -1.23
C THR A 276 16.50 13.65 -2.63
N PRO A 277 15.44 14.39 -3.01
CA PRO A 277 14.87 14.23 -4.34
C PRO A 277 15.85 14.67 -5.41
N ILE A 278 15.84 13.97 -6.54
CA ILE A 278 16.70 14.23 -7.71
C ILE A 278 15.86 14.68 -8.91
N ARG A 279 16.54 15.11 -9.97
CA ARG A 279 15.95 15.31 -11.30
C ARG A 279 16.70 14.46 -12.31
N ASN A 280 15.96 13.68 -13.10
CA ASN A 280 16.50 12.87 -14.18
C ASN A 280 15.45 12.73 -15.29
N GLN A 281 15.58 13.56 -16.32
CA GLN A 281 14.58 13.66 -17.38
C GLN A 281 14.30 12.31 -18.08
N ALA A 282 15.32 11.47 -18.28
CA ALA A 282 15.13 10.18 -18.93
C ALA A 282 14.34 9.20 -18.05
N VAL A 283 14.64 9.16 -16.74
CA VAL A 283 13.90 8.35 -15.77
C VAL A 283 12.47 8.87 -15.62
N GLU A 284 12.29 10.18 -15.49
CA GLU A 284 10.98 10.81 -15.39
C GLU A 284 10.10 10.47 -16.59
N ALA A 285 10.64 10.62 -17.82
CA ALA A 285 9.91 10.30 -19.05
C ALA A 285 9.46 8.80 -19.08
N ARG A 286 10.35 7.89 -18.69
CA ARG A 286 10.06 6.45 -18.64
C ARG A 286 9.00 6.12 -17.61
N LEU A 287 9.08 6.69 -16.40
CA LEU A 287 8.07 6.47 -15.36
C LEU A 287 6.71 7.09 -15.72
N TYR A 288 6.70 8.24 -16.37
CA TYR A 288 5.46 8.82 -16.91
C TYR A 288 4.85 7.96 -18.00
N GLN A 289 5.65 7.39 -18.89
CA GLN A 289 5.11 6.45 -19.88
C GLN A 289 4.53 5.22 -19.19
N GLY A 290 5.25 4.63 -18.24
CA GLY A 290 4.75 3.50 -17.47
C GLY A 290 3.47 3.81 -16.69
N LEU A 291 3.32 5.02 -16.16
CA LEU A 291 2.07 5.45 -15.52
C LEU A 291 0.92 5.51 -16.53
N ARG A 292 1.14 6.03 -17.74
CA ARG A 292 0.11 6.06 -18.80
C ARG A 292 -0.31 4.63 -19.19
N ASP A 293 0.67 3.75 -19.41
CA ASP A 293 0.43 2.35 -19.77
C ASP A 293 -0.33 1.61 -18.65
N TYR A 294 0.02 1.91 -17.39
CA TYR A 294 -0.70 1.39 -16.23
C TYR A 294 -2.14 1.88 -16.18
N MET A 295 -2.38 3.17 -16.37
CA MET A 295 -3.72 3.75 -16.40
C MET A 295 -4.57 3.19 -17.55
N GLU A 296 -3.99 2.99 -18.72
CA GLU A 296 -4.66 2.38 -19.87
C GLU A 296 -5.03 0.92 -19.60
N THR A 297 -4.10 0.13 -19.05
CA THR A 297 -4.33 -1.28 -18.68
C THR A 297 -5.47 -1.42 -17.68
N HIS A 298 -5.61 -0.46 -16.78
CA HIS A 298 -6.65 -0.45 -15.75
C HIS A 298 -7.90 0.36 -16.14
N GLU A 299 -8.05 0.70 -17.43
CA GLU A 299 -9.21 1.42 -17.96
C GLU A 299 -9.50 2.72 -17.21
N ALA A 300 -8.46 3.48 -16.83
CA ALA A 300 -8.65 4.78 -16.17
C ALA A 300 -9.48 5.70 -17.06
N PRO A 301 -10.51 6.37 -16.52
CA PRO A 301 -11.36 7.26 -17.32
C PRO A 301 -10.59 8.50 -17.78
N GLY A 302 -11.02 9.09 -18.90
CA GLY A 302 -10.29 10.20 -19.55
C GLY A 302 -10.03 11.41 -18.65
N GLU A 303 -10.95 11.70 -17.74
CA GLU A 303 -10.78 12.78 -16.77
C GLU A 303 -9.64 12.52 -15.76
N ALA A 304 -9.28 11.27 -15.49
CA ALA A 304 -8.15 10.95 -14.63
C ALA A 304 -6.83 11.39 -15.26
N TYR A 305 -6.68 11.27 -16.58
CA TYR A 305 -5.50 11.79 -17.30
C TYR A 305 -5.45 13.31 -17.22
N VAL A 306 -6.57 13.98 -17.46
CA VAL A 306 -6.66 15.45 -17.35
C VAL A 306 -6.33 15.92 -15.95
N TRP A 307 -6.87 15.23 -14.94
CA TRP A 307 -6.61 15.51 -13.52
C TRP A 307 -5.12 15.46 -13.16
N HIS A 308 -4.43 14.48 -13.68
CA HIS A 308 -3.00 14.31 -13.44
C HIS A 308 -2.11 15.09 -14.43
N GLY A 309 -2.67 15.80 -15.41
CA GLY A 309 -1.89 16.54 -16.41
C GLY A 309 -1.06 15.61 -17.33
N LEU A 310 -1.61 14.44 -17.62
CA LEU A 310 -0.97 13.38 -18.42
C LEU A 310 -1.47 13.35 -19.86
#